data_8e235fe95e345de5e2a81dd85a7544fa
#
_entry.id   8e235fe95e345de5e2a81dd85a7544fa
#
_cell.length_a   1.000
_cell.length_b   1.000
_cell.length_c   1.000
_cell.angle_alpha   90.00
_cell.angle_beta   90.00
_cell.angle_gamma   90.00
#
_symmetry.space_group_name_H-M   'P 1'
#
loop_
_entity.id
_entity.type
_entity.pdbx_description
1 polymer ?
#
loop_
_entity_poly.entity_id
_entity_poly.type
_entity_poly.pdbx_seq_one_letter_code
_entity_poly.pdbx_strand_id
1 'polypeptide(L)'
;LMGVYEEALVEPMAKVLMNLGVKKGMVVYGQDCLDEISLSAPTTIGEFRNGTYKKYVIAPEDYGFQRCRKEDLQGGTPEENAAITRTVLNGEKGPKRNAVVLNAAAGLVIGQDGIDLREAIHEMEKIIDSGKAAEQLEKFIQLSNEKCSAA
;
A
#
# COMPACT_ATOMS: atom_id res chain seq x y z
N LEU A 1 1.92 -7.96 0.50
CA LEU A 1 2.42 -6.94 -0.43
C LEU A 1 3.89 -6.69 -0.12
N MET A 2 4.75 -6.75 -1.13
CA MET A 2 6.19 -6.50 -1.01
C MET A 2 6.62 -5.57 -2.14
N GLY A 3 7.32 -4.49 -1.80
CA GLY A 3 7.94 -3.60 -2.77
C GLY A 3 9.38 -3.99 -3.09
N VAL A 4 9.79 -3.72 -4.31
CA VAL A 4 11.18 -3.89 -4.78
C VAL A 4 11.63 -2.66 -5.56
N TYR A 5 12.91 -2.34 -5.50
CA TYR A 5 13.49 -1.14 -6.11
C TYR A 5 13.99 -1.35 -7.55
N GLU A 6 13.93 -2.60 -8.06
CA GLU A 6 14.28 -2.99 -9.43
C GLU A 6 13.25 -3.93 -10.02
N GLU A 7 12.84 -3.70 -11.27
CA GLU A 7 11.85 -4.55 -11.93
C GLU A 7 12.29 -6.01 -12.05
N ALA A 8 13.58 -6.25 -12.22
CA ALA A 8 14.15 -7.59 -12.32
C ALA A 8 13.93 -8.44 -11.06
N LEU A 9 13.67 -7.82 -9.93
CA LEU A 9 13.40 -8.51 -8.66
C LEU A 9 11.94 -8.95 -8.48
N VAL A 10 11.01 -8.44 -9.28
CA VAL A 10 9.56 -8.72 -9.12
C VAL A 10 9.28 -10.23 -9.19
N GLU A 11 9.69 -10.89 -10.24
CA GLU A 11 9.43 -12.33 -10.41
C GLU A 11 10.24 -13.22 -9.45
N PRO A 12 11.57 -13.02 -9.26
CA PRO A 12 12.33 -13.79 -8.29
C PRO A 12 11.79 -13.72 -6.88
N MET A 13 11.42 -12.50 -6.40
CA MET A 13 10.89 -12.33 -5.05
C MET A 13 9.50 -12.96 -4.89
N ALA A 14 8.64 -12.88 -5.91
CA ALA A 14 7.37 -13.60 -5.90
C ALA A 14 7.58 -15.12 -5.77
N LYS A 15 8.53 -15.69 -6.52
CA LYS A 15 8.89 -17.11 -6.42
C LYS A 15 9.45 -17.49 -5.05
N VAL A 16 10.29 -16.64 -4.45
CA VAL A 16 10.79 -16.86 -3.08
C VAL A 16 9.64 -16.92 -2.09
N LEU A 17 8.71 -15.95 -2.12
CA LEU A 17 7.54 -15.95 -1.24
C LEU A 17 6.68 -17.20 -1.41
N MET A 18 6.43 -17.63 -2.66
CA MET A 18 5.72 -18.88 -2.96
C MET A 18 6.43 -20.10 -2.36
N ASN A 19 7.76 -20.19 -2.51
CA ASN A 19 8.57 -21.30 -1.98
C ASN A 19 8.58 -21.30 -0.43
N LEU A 20 8.45 -20.14 0.21
CA LEU A 20 8.28 -20.01 1.66
C LEU A 20 6.85 -20.35 2.12
N GLY A 21 5.96 -20.75 1.22
CA GLY A 21 4.60 -21.19 1.55
C GLY A 21 3.57 -20.08 1.62
N VAL A 22 3.90 -18.85 1.21
CA VAL A 22 2.91 -17.76 1.11
C VAL A 22 1.89 -18.10 0.02
N LYS A 23 0.61 -18.09 0.37
CA LYS A 23 -0.47 -18.54 -0.52
C LYS A 23 -0.90 -17.50 -1.54
N LYS A 24 -0.84 -16.22 -1.14
CA LYS A 24 -1.27 -15.09 -1.97
C LYS A 24 -0.35 -13.89 -1.70
N GLY A 25 -0.03 -13.15 -2.73
CA GLY A 25 0.77 -11.95 -2.58
C GLY A 25 0.94 -11.18 -3.87
N MET A 26 1.45 -9.98 -3.72
CA MET A 26 1.91 -9.14 -4.81
C MET A 26 3.33 -8.65 -4.50
N VAL A 27 4.20 -8.73 -5.48
CA VAL A 27 5.49 -8.03 -5.49
C VAL A 27 5.36 -6.90 -6.48
N VAL A 28 5.65 -5.67 -6.03
CA VAL A 28 5.37 -4.45 -6.79
C VAL A 28 6.63 -3.64 -7.02
N TYR A 29 6.70 -2.99 -8.17
CA TYR A 29 7.76 -2.09 -8.56
C TYR A 29 7.17 -0.88 -9.27
N GLY A 30 7.23 0.30 -8.65
CA GLY A 30 6.95 1.57 -9.30
C GLY A 30 8.04 1.88 -10.33
N GLN A 31 7.66 2.12 -11.59
CA GLN A 31 8.61 2.32 -12.69
C GLN A 31 9.43 3.62 -12.55
N ASP A 32 9.17 4.40 -11.54
CA ASP A 32 9.96 5.54 -11.05
C ASP A 32 10.92 5.17 -9.89
N CYS A 33 11.24 3.86 -9.76
CA CYS A 33 12.10 3.29 -8.73
C CYS A 33 11.54 3.41 -7.31
N LEU A 34 10.21 3.34 -7.15
CA LEU A 34 9.56 3.19 -5.85
C LEU A 34 9.28 1.72 -5.55
N ASP A 35 9.53 1.32 -4.32
CA ASP A 35 9.18 0.01 -3.77
C ASP A 35 7.73 -0.05 -3.28
N GLU A 36 6.82 0.63 -3.98
CA GLU A 36 5.39 0.72 -3.73
C GLU A 36 4.59 0.78 -5.03
N ILE A 37 3.26 0.68 -4.95
CA ILE A 37 2.40 1.04 -6.07
C ILE A 37 2.44 2.56 -6.21
N SER A 38 3.03 3.03 -7.31
CA SER A 38 3.31 4.44 -7.52
C SER A 38 2.09 5.23 -7.97
N LEU A 39 1.99 6.48 -7.52
CA LEU A 39 1.08 7.50 -8.06
C LEU A 39 1.77 8.44 -9.07
N SER A 40 3.09 8.32 -9.22
CA SER A 40 3.87 9.16 -10.15
C SER A 40 4.29 8.44 -11.42
N ALA A 41 4.15 7.10 -11.46
CA ALA A 41 4.47 6.26 -12.62
C ALA A 41 3.58 5.02 -12.70
N PRO A 42 3.59 4.26 -13.80
CA PRO A 42 3.04 2.91 -13.83
C PRO A 42 3.76 2.00 -12.83
N THR A 43 3.10 0.93 -12.43
CA THR A 43 3.66 -0.06 -11.51
C THR A 43 3.61 -1.45 -12.13
N THR A 44 4.75 -2.14 -12.14
CA THR A 44 4.83 -3.56 -12.49
C THR A 44 4.45 -4.40 -11.27
N ILE A 45 3.51 -5.32 -11.45
CA ILE A 45 3.01 -6.22 -10.41
C ILE A 45 3.28 -7.66 -10.78
N GLY A 46 3.93 -8.39 -9.89
CA GLY A 46 4.00 -9.84 -9.89
C GLY A 46 3.02 -10.40 -8.85
N GLU A 47 1.83 -10.77 -9.29
CA GLU A 47 0.81 -11.36 -8.42
C GLU A 47 0.91 -12.88 -8.42
N PHE A 48 0.79 -13.48 -7.24
CA PHE A 48 0.68 -14.93 -7.12
C PHE A 48 -0.46 -15.31 -6.19
N ARG A 49 -1.14 -16.40 -6.55
CA ARG A 49 -2.26 -16.95 -5.79
C ARG A 49 -2.33 -18.47 -5.97
N ASN A 50 -2.25 -19.21 -4.89
CA ASN A 50 -2.35 -20.68 -4.86
C ASN A 50 -1.45 -21.38 -5.92
N GLY A 51 -0.19 -20.95 -6.03
CA GLY A 51 0.79 -21.53 -6.95
C GLY A 51 0.76 -20.98 -8.38
N THR A 52 -0.21 -20.15 -8.73
CA THR A 52 -0.27 -19.46 -10.03
C THR A 52 0.37 -18.08 -9.93
N TYR A 53 1.24 -17.74 -10.88
CA TYR A 53 1.90 -16.44 -10.99
C TYR A 53 1.45 -15.73 -12.28
N LYS A 54 1.23 -14.42 -12.18
CA LYS A 54 1.03 -13.54 -13.33
C LYS A 54 1.79 -12.23 -13.13
N LYS A 55 2.29 -11.66 -14.23
CA LYS A 55 2.93 -10.34 -14.25
C LYS A 55 2.11 -9.41 -15.13
N TYR A 56 1.86 -8.19 -14.65
CA TYR A 56 1.12 -7.16 -15.39
C TYR A 56 1.53 -5.77 -14.90
N VAL A 57 1.09 -4.74 -15.62
CA VAL A 57 1.34 -3.34 -15.28
C VAL A 57 0.01 -2.65 -15.04
N ILE A 58 -0.03 -1.79 -14.05
CA ILE A 58 -1.15 -0.88 -13.78
C ILE A 58 -0.66 0.56 -13.80
N ALA A 59 -1.55 1.50 -14.07
CA ALA A 59 -1.29 2.93 -13.95
C ALA A 59 -2.32 3.57 -13.00
N PRO A 60 -1.98 4.69 -12.33
CA PRO A 60 -2.92 5.41 -11.46
C PRO A 60 -4.23 5.74 -12.16
N GLU A 61 -4.16 6.10 -13.43
CA GLU A 61 -5.30 6.50 -14.26
C GLU A 61 -6.30 5.37 -14.47
N ASP A 62 -5.85 4.10 -14.44
CA ASP A 62 -6.74 2.92 -14.56
C ASP A 62 -7.75 2.86 -13.42
N TYR A 63 -7.46 3.51 -12.30
CA TYR A 63 -8.25 3.54 -11.08
C TYR A 63 -8.83 4.91 -10.75
N GLY A 64 -8.76 5.86 -11.69
CA GLY A 64 -9.34 7.21 -11.53
C GLY A 64 -8.46 8.18 -10.75
N PHE A 65 -7.23 7.84 -10.43
CA PHE A 65 -6.28 8.76 -9.82
C PHE A 65 -5.56 9.57 -10.90
N GLN A 66 -5.37 10.86 -10.63
CA GLN A 66 -4.46 11.68 -11.43
C GLN A 66 -3.02 11.36 -11.04
N ARG A 67 -2.16 11.23 -12.05
CA ARG A 67 -0.72 11.09 -11.81
C ARG A 67 -0.18 12.36 -11.17
N CYS A 68 0.59 12.18 -10.10
CA CYS A 68 1.28 13.26 -9.42
C CYS A 68 2.78 13.29 -9.77
N ARG A 69 3.49 14.29 -9.30
CA ARG A 69 4.94 14.29 -9.37
C ARG A 69 5.51 13.49 -8.19
N LYS A 70 6.70 12.95 -8.32
CA LYS A 70 7.38 12.19 -7.25
C LYS A 70 7.60 13.05 -6.01
N GLU A 71 7.89 14.34 -6.19
CA GLU A 71 8.07 15.30 -5.11
C GLU A 71 6.80 15.51 -4.27
N ASP A 72 5.63 15.34 -4.86
CA ASP A 72 4.33 15.47 -4.16
C ASP A 72 4.12 14.34 -3.11
N LEU A 73 4.87 13.23 -3.24
CA LEU A 73 4.83 12.09 -2.32
C LEU A 73 5.94 12.16 -1.25
N GLN A 74 6.88 13.06 -1.41
CA GLN A 74 8.04 13.14 -0.51
C GLN A 74 7.63 13.49 0.92
N GLY A 75 8.24 12.80 1.89
CA GLY A 75 8.17 13.10 3.31
C GLY A 75 9.25 14.07 3.76
N GLY A 76 9.45 14.15 5.06
CA GLY A 76 10.45 15.01 5.71
C GLY A 76 11.03 14.37 6.96
N THR A 77 11.19 15.16 8.02
CA THR A 77 11.63 14.67 9.33
C THR A 77 10.61 13.68 9.93
N PRO A 78 10.94 12.90 10.96
CA PRO A 78 9.99 12.04 11.65
C PRO A 78 8.73 12.78 12.14
N GLU A 79 8.89 14.00 12.64
CA GLU A 79 7.79 14.84 13.12
C GLU A 79 6.88 15.29 11.98
N GLU A 80 7.47 15.71 10.86
CA GLU A 80 6.73 16.06 9.65
C GLU A 80 5.98 14.85 9.08
N ASN A 81 6.61 13.68 9.05
CA ASN A 81 5.98 12.44 8.58
C ASN A 81 4.84 12.00 9.50
N ALA A 82 4.98 12.17 10.81
CA ALA A 82 3.90 11.92 11.76
C ALA A 82 2.70 12.86 11.52
N ALA A 83 2.96 14.15 11.24
CA ALA A 83 1.92 15.10 10.89
C ALA A 83 1.24 14.73 9.56
N ILE A 84 2.01 14.37 8.53
CA ILE A 84 1.48 13.89 7.24
C ILE A 84 0.58 12.66 7.44
N THR A 85 1.03 11.68 8.24
CA THR A 85 0.24 10.48 8.55
C THR A 85 -1.11 10.83 9.16
N ARG A 86 -1.12 11.71 10.18
CA ARG A 86 -2.37 12.16 10.82
C ARG A 86 -3.28 12.90 9.84
N THR A 87 -2.72 13.78 9.02
CA THR A 87 -3.44 14.52 7.98
C THR A 87 -4.14 13.58 7.01
N VAL A 88 -3.42 12.57 6.49
CA VAL A 88 -3.97 11.55 5.57
C VAL A 88 -5.08 10.75 6.25
N LEU A 89 -4.86 10.27 7.47
CA LEU A 89 -5.82 9.43 8.18
C LEU A 89 -7.05 10.22 8.68
N ASN A 90 -6.95 11.54 8.78
CA ASN A 90 -8.08 12.44 9.03
C ASN A 90 -8.87 12.81 7.76
N GLY A 91 -8.53 12.22 6.62
CA GLY A 91 -9.31 12.30 5.38
C GLY A 91 -8.92 13.43 4.44
N GLU A 92 -7.83 14.17 4.69
CA GLU A 92 -7.37 15.21 3.76
C GLU A 92 -7.06 14.60 2.38
N LYS A 93 -7.64 15.22 1.35
CA LYS A 93 -7.48 14.75 -0.04
C LYS A 93 -6.14 15.21 -0.61
N GLY A 94 -5.56 14.41 -1.48
CA GLY A 94 -4.31 14.74 -2.15
C GLY A 94 -3.47 13.51 -2.53
N PRO A 95 -2.31 13.72 -3.17
CA PRO A 95 -1.48 12.63 -3.67
C PRO A 95 -1.05 11.62 -2.59
N LYS A 96 -0.65 12.08 -1.42
CA LYS A 96 -0.22 11.21 -0.32
C LYS A 96 -1.35 10.29 0.15
N ARG A 97 -2.58 10.83 0.29
CA ARG A 97 -3.74 10.01 0.63
C ARG A 97 -4.04 8.98 -0.46
N ASN A 98 -3.99 9.40 -1.72
CA ASN A 98 -4.26 8.51 -2.84
C ASN A 98 -3.24 7.37 -2.91
N ALA A 99 -1.96 7.63 -2.63
CA ALA A 99 -0.93 6.60 -2.54
C ALA A 99 -1.23 5.60 -1.42
N VAL A 100 -1.60 6.08 -0.23
CA VAL A 100 -2.00 5.23 0.90
C VAL A 100 -3.21 4.38 0.54
N VAL A 101 -4.26 4.97 -0.04
CA VAL A 101 -5.47 4.26 -0.45
C VAL A 101 -5.15 3.14 -1.45
N LEU A 102 -4.36 3.42 -2.49
CA LEU A 102 -4.05 2.45 -3.54
C LEU A 102 -3.23 1.26 -3.00
N ASN A 103 -2.21 1.53 -2.17
CA ASN A 103 -1.38 0.49 -1.57
C ASN A 103 -2.15 -0.32 -0.51
N ALA A 104 -2.97 0.32 0.31
CA ALA A 104 -3.84 -0.36 1.27
C ALA A 104 -4.90 -1.24 0.57
N ALA A 105 -5.47 -0.76 -0.54
CA ALA A 105 -6.42 -1.52 -1.36
C ALA A 105 -5.78 -2.78 -1.94
N ALA A 106 -4.53 -2.71 -2.42
CA ALA A 106 -3.80 -3.89 -2.87
C ALA A 106 -3.61 -4.91 -1.72
N GLY A 107 -3.32 -4.42 -0.52
CA GLY A 107 -3.27 -5.25 0.69
C GLY A 107 -4.62 -5.95 0.97
N LEU A 108 -5.73 -5.24 0.83
CA LEU A 108 -7.08 -5.81 1.01
C LEU A 108 -7.38 -6.89 -0.03
N VAL A 109 -7.05 -6.68 -1.31
CA VAL A 109 -7.22 -7.68 -2.39
C VAL A 109 -6.46 -8.97 -2.10
N ILE A 110 -5.27 -8.86 -1.49
CA ILE A 110 -4.49 -10.03 -1.07
C ILE A 110 -5.15 -10.74 0.11
N GLY A 111 -5.65 -9.99 1.09
CA GLY A 111 -6.21 -10.52 2.33
C GLY A 111 -7.63 -11.05 2.21
N GLN A 112 -8.42 -10.56 1.27
CA GLN A 112 -9.83 -10.89 1.11
C GLN A 112 -10.11 -11.49 -0.28
N ASP A 113 -10.82 -12.62 -0.32
CA ASP A 113 -11.27 -13.21 -1.58
C ASP A 113 -12.51 -12.49 -2.12
N GLY A 114 -12.61 -12.40 -3.45
CA GLY A 114 -13.81 -11.91 -4.13
C GLY A 114 -13.93 -10.40 -4.23
N ILE A 115 -12.91 -9.64 -3.80
CA ILE A 115 -12.86 -8.19 -3.98
C ILE A 115 -11.84 -7.84 -5.06
N ASP A 116 -12.19 -6.95 -5.97
CA ASP A 116 -11.27 -6.39 -6.95
C ASP A 116 -10.60 -5.10 -6.42
N LEU A 117 -9.61 -4.60 -7.17
CA LEU A 117 -8.85 -3.44 -6.72
C LEU A 117 -9.67 -2.14 -6.70
N ARG A 118 -10.69 -1.98 -7.59
CA ARG A 118 -11.58 -0.81 -7.59
C ARG A 118 -12.49 -0.80 -6.38
N GLU A 119 -13.08 -1.95 -6.07
CA GLU A 119 -13.91 -2.12 -4.88
C GLU A 119 -13.09 -1.90 -3.61
N ALA A 120 -11.86 -2.46 -3.56
CA ALA A 120 -10.95 -2.28 -2.43
C ALA A 120 -10.53 -0.82 -2.23
N ILE A 121 -10.26 -0.06 -3.29
CA ILE A 121 -10.00 1.37 -3.23
C ILE A 121 -11.17 2.10 -2.55
N HIS A 122 -12.38 1.82 -2.97
CA HIS A 122 -13.59 2.45 -2.44
C HIS A 122 -13.78 2.13 -0.94
N GLU A 123 -13.49 0.90 -0.53
CA GLU A 123 -13.53 0.52 0.90
C GLU A 123 -12.44 1.24 1.71
N MET A 124 -11.22 1.37 1.19
CA MET A 124 -10.16 2.12 1.88
C MET A 124 -10.50 3.61 2.03
N GLU A 125 -11.09 4.21 0.99
CA GLU A 125 -11.57 5.59 1.08
C GLU A 125 -12.62 5.77 2.18
N LYS A 126 -13.62 4.88 2.26
CA LYS A 126 -14.64 4.89 3.32
C LYS A 126 -14.03 4.73 4.72
N ILE A 127 -13.05 3.84 4.89
CA ILE A 127 -12.38 3.62 6.18
C ILE A 127 -11.67 4.90 6.65
N ILE A 128 -10.96 5.60 5.76
CA ILE A 128 -10.31 6.86 6.08
C ILE A 128 -11.36 7.94 6.36
N ASP A 129 -12.31 8.12 5.46
CA ASP A 129 -13.31 9.19 5.54
C ASP A 129 -14.27 9.02 6.75
N SER A 130 -14.42 7.81 7.29
CA SER A 130 -15.16 7.54 8.53
C SER A 130 -14.37 7.77 9.82
N GLY A 131 -13.08 8.08 9.74
CA GLY A 131 -12.20 8.25 10.90
C GLY A 131 -11.67 6.95 11.54
N LYS A 132 -12.13 5.78 11.08
CA LYS A 132 -11.71 4.47 11.64
C LYS A 132 -10.20 4.23 11.55
N ALA A 133 -9.56 4.71 10.48
CA ALA A 133 -8.12 4.58 10.32
C ALA A 133 -7.35 5.42 11.36
N ALA A 134 -7.80 6.66 11.62
CA ALA A 134 -7.25 7.52 12.66
C ALA A 134 -7.44 6.90 14.07
N GLU A 135 -8.62 6.39 14.37
CA GLU A 135 -8.89 5.67 15.64
C GLU A 135 -7.96 4.46 15.83
N GLN A 136 -7.68 3.72 14.76
CA GLN A 136 -6.77 2.58 14.82
C GLN A 136 -5.33 3.00 15.08
N LEU A 137 -4.88 4.14 14.52
CA LEU A 137 -3.56 4.71 14.84
C LEU A 137 -3.45 5.07 16.32
N GLU A 138 -4.45 5.72 16.91
CA GLU A 138 -4.42 6.06 18.34
C GLU A 138 -4.36 4.81 19.25
N LYS A 139 -5.12 3.76 18.91
CA LYS A 139 -5.04 2.48 19.62
C LYS A 139 -3.65 1.85 19.51
N PHE A 140 -3.04 1.90 18.32
CA PHE A 140 -1.69 1.38 18.10
C PHE A 140 -0.66 2.17 18.92
N ILE A 141 -0.76 3.50 18.94
CA ILE A 141 0.12 4.36 19.76
C ILE A 141 -0.02 4.01 21.25
N GLN A 142 -1.26 3.90 21.75
CA GLN A 142 -1.52 3.53 23.13
C GLN A 142 -0.85 2.20 23.47
N LEU A 143 -1.16 1.13 22.72
CA LEU A 143 -0.63 -0.20 22.99
C LEU A 143 0.90 -0.28 22.89
N SER A 144 1.50 0.43 21.94
CA SER A 144 2.97 0.46 21.77
C SER A 144 3.69 1.19 22.89
N ASN A 145 3.00 2.06 23.62
CA ASN A 145 3.54 2.79 24.78
C ASN A 145 3.16 2.18 26.14
N GLU A 146 2.31 1.17 26.16
CA GLU A 146 2.04 0.44 27.41
C GLU A 146 3.31 -0.27 27.86
N LYS A 147 3.76 0.05 29.07
CA LYS A 147 4.88 -0.68 29.69
C LYS A 147 4.45 -2.13 29.84
N CYS A 148 5.13 -3.05 29.15
CA CYS A 148 5.03 -4.46 29.47
C CYS A 148 5.35 -4.60 30.97
N SER A 149 4.35 -4.82 31.80
CA SER A 149 4.56 -5.33 33.16
C SER A 149 5.12 -6.74 32.98
N ALA A 150 6.43 -6.87 33.05
CA ALA A 150 7.08 -8.15 33.08
C ALA A 150 6.48 -8.95 34.24
N ALA A 151 5.79 -10.02 33.90
CA ALA A 151 5.36 -11.02 34.84
C ALA A 151 6.55 -11.87 35.31
#